data_afe32d0998e63d727f6d4b822aff9f5e
#
_entry.id   afe32d0998e63d727f6d4b822aff9f5e
#
_cell.length_a   1.000
_cell.length_b   1.000
_cell.length_c   1.000
_cell.angle_alpha   90.00
_cell.angle_beta   90.00
_cell.angle_gamma   90.00
#
_symmetry.space_group_name_H-M   'P 1'
#
loop_
_entity.id
_entity.type
_entity.pdbx_description
1 polymer ?
#
loop_
_entity_poly.entity_id
_entity_poly.type
_entity_poly.pdbx_seq_one_letter_code
_entity_poly.pdbx_strand_id
1 'polypeptide(L)'
;MSSGVVADLFFMQSPPNGERAYIKNNAGPDTRNNRNYTLEPKTVTVENYRTKLNSESITLDTAGFQLFSNRPTQFIKDGEVQVEGYYDESITLLKELTGASKVVIFDHTIRRRRPGESGDNPDKRQPAAIAHVDQTFKATIARVHRHLPPEDAPGLLAKRFQIINLWRPIENPSDRLGLWRYAISLAGETYGVKYNERQRWGYFKDMRPDEFVLIKCNESVQDGSVALYTPHTAFADPTTPEGTPFRQSIEIRTLVFYD
;
A
#
# COMPACT_ATOMS: atom_id res chain seq x y z
N MET A 1 -14.93 -0.29 -23.16
CA MET A 1 -13.96 0.37 -22.24
C MET A 1 -12.68 -0.44 -22.28
N SER A 2 -11.50 0.19 -22.27
CA SER A 2 -10.23 -0.56 -22.28
C SER A 2 -10.15 -1.46 -21.06
N SER A 3 -9.83 -2.74 -21.27
CA SER A 3 -9.69 -3.74 -20.20
C SER A 3 -8.41 -3.54 -19.37
N GLY A 4 -7.52 -2.67 -19.77
CA GLY A 4 -6.25 -2.37 -19.10
C GLY A 4 -5.39 -1.40 -19.89
N VAL A 5 -4.21 -1.09 -19.34
CA VAL A 5 -3.19 -0.24 -19.95
C VAL A 5 -1.84 -0.97 -19.96
N VAL A 6 -0.96 -0.61 -20.89
CA VAL A 6 0.42 -1.09 -20.94
C VAL A 6 1.31 -0.04 -20.30
N ALA A 7 2.06 -0.41 -19.26
CA ALA A 7 2.89 0.52 -18.50
C ALA A 7 4.15 -0.17 -17.95
N ASP A 8 5.16 0.64 -17.64
CA ASP A 8 6.37 0.16 -16.99
C ASP A 8 6.20 0.14 -15.46
N LEU A 9 6.43 -1.03 -14.88
CA LEU A 9 6.58 -1.22 -13.44
C LEU A 9 8.03 -1.52 -13.11
N PHE A 10 8.48 -1.10 -11.93
CA PHE A 10 9.87 -1.26 -11.51
C PHE A 10 9.99 -2.38 -10.47
N PHE A 11 10.82 -3.36 -10.78
CA PHE A 11 11.06 -4.55 -9.96
C PHE A 11 12.46 -4.54 -9.37
N MET A 12 12.60 -5.10 -8.18
CA MET A 12 13.88 -5.21 -7.50
C MET A 12 14.75 -6.31 -8.15
N GLN A 13 15.99 -5.98 -8.49
CA GLN A 13 17.04 -6.95 -8.76
C GLN A 13 17.87 -7.15 -7.49
N SER A 14 18.13 -8.42 -7.13
CA SER A 14 18.96 -8.72 -5.96
C SER A 14 20.37 -8.14 -6.12
N PRO A 15 21.03 -7.78 -5.01
CA PRO A 15 22.44 -7.44 -5.05
C PRO A 15 23.26 -8.58 -5.69
N PRO A 16 24.22 -8.26 -6.60
CA PRO A 16 24.94 -9.26 -7.38
C PRO A 16 25.83 -10.17 -6.51
N ASN A 17 26.22 -9.74 -5.34
CA ASN A 17 27.05 -10.48 -4.39
C ASN A 17 26.24 -11.37 -3.41
N GLY A 18 24.91 -11.46 -3.59
CA GLY A 18 24.03 -12.26 -2.73
C GLY A 18 23.78 -11.66 -1.35
N GLU A 19 24.26 -10.46 -1.08
CA GLU A 19 23.95 -9.74 0.16
C GLU A 19 22.45 -9.45 0.29
N ARG A 20 22.02 -9.23 1.53
CA ARG A 20 20.69 -8.76 1.81
C ARG A 20 20.46 -7.37 1.23
N ALA A 21 19.38 -7.19 0.48
CA ALA A 21 18.99 -5.89 -0.05
C ALA A 21 18.68 -4.91 1.09
N TYR A 22 19.15 -3.67 0.97
CA TYR A 22 18.85 -2.60 1.91
C TYR A 22 18.67 -1.25 1.21
N ILE A 23 17.97 -0.35 1.89
CA ILE A 23 17.89 1.07 1.57
C ILE A 23 18.19 1.88 2.83
N LYS A 24 19.06 2.90 2.72
CA LYS A 24 19.41 3.83 3.80
C LYS A 24 18.52 5.07 3.69
N ASN A 25 17.80 5.36 4.76
CA ASN A 25 16.80 6.43 4.77
C ASN A 25 17.38 7.82 5.06
N ASN A 26 18.54 7.89 5.72
CA ASN A 26 19.19 9.12 6.15
C ASN A 26 20.47 9.42 5.35
N ALA A 27 20.62 8.85 4.16
CA ALA A 27 21.72 9.24 3.30
C ALA A 27 21.44 10.66 2.79
N GLY A 28 22.45 11.53 2.89
CA GLY A 28 22.39 12.92 2.45
C GLY A 28 21.94 13.10 0.98
N PRO A 29 22.10 14.26 0.38
CA PRO A 29 21.51 14.60 -0.93
C PRO A 29 21.96 13.69 -2.08
N ASP A 30 23.00 12.88 -1.92
CA ASP A 30 23.39 11.86 -2.92
C ASP A 30 22.59 10.56 -2.73
N THR A 31 21.45 10.49 -3.40
CA THR A 31 20.54 9.34 -3.35
C THR A 31 21.07 8.09 -4.08
N ARG A 32 22.15 8.19 -4.87
CA ARG A 32 22.65 7.09 -5.71
C ARG A 32 23.21 5.92 -4.92
N ASN A 33 23.72 6.17 -3.72
CA ASN A 33 24.35 5.16 -2.86
C ASN A 33 23.44 4.72 -1.68
N ASN A 34 22.15 5.05 -1.72
CA ASN A 34 21.24 4.77 -0.62
C ASN A 34 20.77 3.32 -0.58
N ARG A 35 21.04 2.54 -1.61
CA ARG A 35 20.61 1.14 -1.72
C ARG A 35 21.68 0.29 -2.43
N ASN A 36 21.75 -0.98 -2.07
CA ASN A 36 22.67 -1.94 -2.69
C ASN A 36 22.01 -2.81 -3.78
N TYR A 37 20.80 -2.49 -4.20
CA TYR A 37 20.07 -3.19 -5.26
C TYR A 37 19.71 -2.24 -6.40
N THR A 38 19.46 -2.78 -7.57
CA THR A 38 19.00 -2.05 -8.74
C THR A 38 17.53 -2.27 -9.01
N LEU A 39 16.94 -1.41 -9.83
CA LEU A 39 15.56 -1.53 -10.30
C LEU A 39 15.57 -1.84 -11.78
N GLU A 40 14.76 -2.80 -12.17
CA GLU A 40 14.54 -3.18 -13.56
C GLU A 40 13.10 -2.78 -13.96
N PRO A 41 12.93 -1.93 -14.98
CA PRO A 41 11.63 -1.70 -15.58
C PRO A 41 11.17 -2.92 -16.37
N LYS A 42 9.90 -3.27 -16.26
CA LYS A 42 9.23 -4.25 -17.11
C LYS A 42 7.93 -3.66 -17.61
N THR A 43 7.78 -3.70 -18.92
CA THR A 43 6.52 -3.33 -19.57
C THR A 43 5.51 -4.45 -19.39
N VAL A 44 4.41 -4.16 -18.69
CA VAL A 44 3.37 -5.13 -18.35
C VAL A 44 1.98 -4.58 -18.68
N THR A 45 1.02 -5.47 -18.86
CA THR A 45 -0.39 -5.09 -18.89
C THR A 45 -0.90 -4.92 -17.47
N VAL A 46 -1.40 -3.74 -17.15
CA VAL A 46 -2.06 -3.42 -15.88
C VAL A 46 -3.57 -3.41 -16.13
N GLU A 47 -4.27 -4.40 -15.60
CA GLU A 47 -5.69 -4.62 -15.87
C GLU A 47 -6.59 -3.65 -15.07
N ASN A 48 -7.67 -3.16 -15.68
CA ASN A 48 -8.65 -2.37 -14.92
C ASN A 48 -9.61 -3.30 -14.17
N TYR A 49 -9.40 -3.48 -12.88
CA TYR A 49 -10.21 -4.38 -12.04
C TYR A 49 -11.65 -3.90 -11.78
N ARG A 50 -12.01 -2.65 -12.10
CA ARG A 50 -13.42 -2.25 -12.08
C ARG A 50 -14.29 -3.09 -13.01
N THR A 51 -13.75 -3.55 -14.13
CA THR A 51 -14.48 -4.39 -15.08
C THR A 51 -14.65 -5.82 -14.60
N LYS A 52 -13.97 -6.20 -13.52
CA LYS A 52 -13.92 -7.57 -13.01
C LYS A 52 -14.59 -7.75 -11.64
N LEU A 53 -15.00 -6.67 -10.99
CA LEU A 53 -15.59 -6.72 -9.64
C LEU A 53 -16.81 -7.67 -9.52
N ASN A 54 -17.55 -7.84 -10.62
CA ASN A 54 -18.72 -8.73 -10.64
C ASN A 54 -18.41 -10.17 -11.13
N SER A 55 -17.23 -10.41 -11.69
CA SER A 55 -16.86 -11.70 -12.31
C SER A 55 -15.75 -12.43 -11.57
N GLU A 56 -14.96 -11.73 -10.77
CA GLU A 56 -13.87 -12.31 -9.98
C GLU A 56 -14.10 -12.01 -8.49
N SER A 57 -13.85 -13.00 -7.64
CA SER A 57 -13.88 -12.81 -6.19
C SER A 57 -12.58 -12.11 -5.74
N ILE A 58 -12.57 -10.78 -5.77
CA ILE A 58 -11.44 -9.95 -5.35
C ILE A 58 -11.67 -9.47 -3.93
N THR A 59 -11.19 -10.24 -2.97
CA THR A 59 -11.31 -9.95 -1.53
C THR A 59 -9.96 -9.95 -0.83
N LEU A 60 -9.91 -9.48 0.41
CA LEU A 60 -8.70 -9.56 1.23
C LEU A 60 -8.17 -10.99 1.37
N ASP A 61 -9.04 -11.99 1.41
CA ASP A 61 -8.61 -13.37 1.60
C ASP A 61 -8.27 -14.09 0.29
N THR A 62 -8.87 -13.70 -0.85
CA THR A 62 -8.57 -14.33 -2.14
C THR A 62 -7.46 -13.65 -2.92
N ALA A 63 -7.37 -12.32 -2.85
CA ALA A 63 -6.43 -11.51 -3.63
C ALA A 63 -5.47 -10.67 -2.76
N GLY A 64 -5.74 -10.56 -1.47
CA GLY A 64 -5.00 -9.71 -0.54
C GLY A 64 -5.35 -8.23 -0.65
N PHE A 65 -6.34 -7.85 -1.45
CA PHE A 65 -6.87 -6.48 -1.52
C PHE A 65 -8.35 -6.48 -1.86
N GLN A 66 -9.05 -5.40 -1.52
CA GLN A 66 -10.49 -5.25 -1.78
C GLN A 66 -10.87 -3.78 -1.92
N LEU A 67 -11.64 -3.45 -2.97
CA LEU A 67 -12.20 -2.12 -3.18
C LEU A 67 -13.54 -1.98 -2.42
N PHE A 68 -13.72 -0.83 -1.80
CA PHE A 68 -14.98 -0.40 -1.20
C PHE A 68 -15.41 0.93 -1.81
N SER A 69 -16.69 1.04 -2.17
CA SER A 69 -17.29 2.22 -2.80
C SER A 69 -18.47 2.73 -1.98
N ASN A 70 -18.87 3.98 -2.26
CA ASN A 70 -19.98 4.66 -1.57
C ASN A 70 -19.76 4.74 -0.04
N ARG A 71 -18.53 5.03 0.36
CA ARG A 71 -18.11 5.22 1.76
C ARG A 71 -17.48 6.61 1.93
N PRO A 72 -18.29 7.69 1.82
CA PRO A 72 -17.78 9.05 1.99
C PRO A 72 -17.26 9.25 3.44
N THR A 73 -16.35 10.20 3.59
CA THR A 73 -15.84 10.63 4.89
C THR A 73 -16.04 12.14 5.06
N GLN A 74 -16.37 12.58 6.26
CA GLN A 74 -16.44 14.01 6.59
C GLN A 74 -15.08 14.59 7.02
N PHE A 75 -14.08 13.73 7.23
CA PHE A 75 -12.77 14.11 7.74
C PHE A 75 -11.76 14.42 6.63
N ILE A 76 -12.18 14.33 5.38
CA ILE A 76 -11.40 14.75 4.21
C ILE A 76 -12.20 15.81 3.46
N LYS A 77 -11.66 17.04 3.41
CA LYS A 77 -12.30 18.17 2.74
C LYS A 77 -11.24 19.04 2.07
N ASP A 78 -11.49 19.41 0.81
CA ASP A 78 -10.63 20.31 0.02
C ASP A 78 -9.15 19.85 -0.01
N GLY A 79 -8.92 18.53 -0.11
CA GLY A 79 -7.59 17.93 -0.11
C GLY A 79 -6.88 17.87 1.26
N GLU A 80 -7.52 18.35 2.32
CA GLU A 80 -6.97 18.29 3.68
C GLU A 80 -7.64 17.18 4.50
N VAL A 81 -6.88 16.56 5.40
CA VAL A 81 -7.30 15.45 6.24
C VAL A 81 -7.30 15.86 7.70
N GLN A 82 -8.44 15.74 8.36
CA GLN A 82 -8.56 15.84 9.82
C GLN A 82 -8.15 14.49 10.42
N VAL A 83 -6.86 14.33 10.70
CA VAL A 83 -6.22 13.03 10.97
C VAL A 83 -6.87 12.28 12.14
N GLU A 84 -7.14 12.95 13.26
CA GLU A 84 -7.69 12.29 14.46
C GLU A 84 -9.08 11.70 14.19
N GLY A 85 -10.01 12.48 13.65
CA GLY A 85 -11.34 11.97 13.31
C GLY A 85 -11.31 10.91 12.21
N TYR A 86 -10.39 11.05 11.23
CA TYR A 86 -10.20 10.06 10.20
C TYR A 86 -9.63 8.73 10.74
N TYR A 87 -8.85 8.78 11.82
CA TYR A 87 -8.36 7.59 12.50
C TYR A 87 -9.50 6.81 13.14
N ASP A 88 -10.37 7.46 13.89
CA ASP A 88 -11.51 6.82 14.57
C ASP A 88 -12.47 6.20 13.55
N GLU A 89 -12.75 6.92 12.44
CA GLU A 89 -13.54 6.39 11.34
C GLU A 89 -12.87 5.15 10.72
N SER A 90 -11.57 5.20 10.48
CA SER A 90 -10.83 4.10 9.85
C SER A 90 -10.79 2.85 10.75
N ILE A 91 -10.63 3.01 12.07
CA ILE A 91 -10.71 1.90 13.03
C ILE A 91 -12.10 1.25 12.98
N THR A 92 -13.15 2.06 12.99
CA THR A 92 -14.53 1.59 12.93
C THR A 92 -14.81 0.83 11.64
N LEU A 93 -14.42 1.40 10.49
CA LEU A 93 -14.56 0.78 9.18
C LEU A 93 -13.82 -0.56 9.09
N LEU A 94 -12.57 -0.61 9.56
CA LEU A 94 -11.78 -1.84 9.53
C LEU A 94 -12.41 -2.94 10.38
N LYS A 95 -12.90 -2.62 11.59
CA LYS A 95 -13.62 -3.59 12.42
C LYS A 95 -14.89 -4.10 11.74
N GLU A 96 -15.70 -3.19 11.18
CA GLU A 96 -16.92 -3.55 10.45
C GLU A 96 -16.64 -4.49 9.27
N LEU A 97 -15.62 -4.16 8.46
CA LEU A 97 -15.38 -4.83 7.19
C LEU A 97 -14.59 -6.12 7.31
N THR A 98 -13.78 -6.28 8.37
CA THR A 98 -12.93 -7.46 8.56
C THR A 98 -13.42 -8.39 9.68
N GLY A 99 -14.32 -7.94 10.53
CA GLY A 99 -14.73 -8.65 11.75
C GLY A 99 -13.67 -8.64 12.86
N ALA A 100 -12.69 -7.73 12.77
CA ALA A 100 -11.63 -7.62 13.76
C ALA A 100 -12.15 -7.15 15.12
N SER A 101 -11.66 -7.77 16.20
CA SER A 101 -11.95 -7.34 17.57
C SER A 101 -11.14 -6.11 17.98
N LYS A 102 -9.87 -6.01 17.52
CA LYS A 102 -8.98 -4.89 17.83
C LYS A 102 -8.25 -4.41 16.57
N VAL A 103 -8.23 -3.09 16.37
CA VAL A 103 -7.46 -2.41 15.31
C VAL A 103 -6.60 -1.32 15.95
N VAL A 104 -5.31 -1.30 15.60
CA VAL A 104 -4.35 -0.30 16.08
C VAL A 104 -3.68 0.37 14.91
N ILE A 105 -3.90 1.67 14.74
CA ILE A 105 -3.17 2.48 13.75
C ILE A 105 -1.77 2.74 14.28
N PHE A 106 -0.75 2.46 13.48
CA PHE A 106 0.63 2.70 13.87
C PHE A 106 1.36 3.70 12.99
N ASP A 107 0.80 4.04 11.84
CA ASP A 107 1.40 5.02 10.91
C ASP A 107 0.36 5.49 9.89
N HIS A 108 0.58 6.70 9.33
CA HIS A 108 -0.11 7.15 8.12
C HIS A 108 0.87 7.87 7.18
N THR A 109 0.50 7.95 5.91
CA THR A 109 1.26 8.71 4.92
C THR A 109 0.31 9.44 3.97
N ILE A 110 0.45 10.75 3.88
CA ILE A 110 -0.18 11.55 2.84
C ILE A 110 0.80 11.71 1.69
N ARG A 111 0.35 11.42 0.46
CA ARG A 111 1.16 11.52 -0.76
C ARG A 111 0.52 12.47 -1.74
N ARG A 112 1.32 13.42 -2.21
CA ARG A 112 0.94 14.37 -3.25
C ARG A 112 2.00 14.32 -4.35
N ARG A 113 1.60 14.06 -5.59
CA ARG A 113 2.55 14.11 -6.70
C ARG A 113 2.93 15.56 -7.00
N ARG A 114 4.22 15.86 -7.01
CA ARG A 114 4.80 17.16 -7.33
C ARG A 114 5.81 16.98 -8.47
N PRO A 115 5.46 17.32 -9.71
CA PRO A 115 6.40 17.27 -10.83
C PRO A 115 7.54 18.26 -10.62
N GLY A 116 8.75 17.87 -11.04
CA GLY A 116 9.95 18.71 -10.92
C GLY A 116 10.62 18.72 -9.54
N GLU A 117 9.95 18.20 -8.50
CA GLU A 117 10.62 17.99 -7.20
C GLU A 117 11.33 16.62 -7.22
N SER A 118 12.64 16.64 -7.06
CA SER A 118 13.44 15.43 -6.87
C SER A 118 13.52 15.09 -5.38
N GLY A 119 13.26 13.84 -5.06
CA GLY A 119 13.43 13.30 -3.71
C GLY A 119 12.12 13.06 -2.96
N ASP A 120 12.12 11.97 -2.21
CA ASP A 120 11.06 11.61 -1.27
C ASP A 120 11.58 11.93 0.14
N ASN A 121 10.99 12.92 0.79
CA ASN A 121 11.33 13.28 2.16
C ASN A 121 10.10 13.10 3.08
N PRO A 122 10.26 13.05 4.42
CA PRO A 122 9.15 12.84 5.35
C PRO A 122 7.97 13.79 5.16
N ASP A 123 8.23 15.04 4.82
CA ASP A 123 7.21 16.10 4.72
C ASP A 123 6.58 16.20 3.32
N LYS A 124 7.27 15.63 2.30
CA LYS A 124 6.88 15.75 0.89
C LYS A 124 6.96 14.41 0.16
N ARG A 125 6.10 13.47 0.55
CA ARG A 125 6.08 12.12 -0.01
C ARG A 125 5.57 12.09 -1.44
N GLN A 126 6.41 11.55 -2.33
CA GLN A 126 6.06 11.22 -3.72
C GLN A 126 5.44 9.80 -3.81
N PRO A 127 4.67 9.49 -4.87
CA PRO A 127 4.27 8.10 -5.15
C PRO A 127 5.48 7.19 -5.32
N ALA A 128 5.46 6.00 -4.70
CA ALA A 128 6.57 5.06 -4.82
C ALA A 128 6.40 4.14 -6.03
N ALA A 129 7.37 4.16 -6.91
CA ALA A 129 7.34 3.45 -8.17
C ALA A 129 8.09 2.11 -8.13
N ILE A 130 8.23 1.47 -6.95
CA ILE A 130 8.91 0.17 -6.80
C ILE A 130 7.89 -0.87 -6.38
N ALA A 131 7.83 -2.01 -7.06
CA ALA A 131 7.00 -3.13 -6.63
C ALA A 131 7.53 -3.72 -5.31
N HIS A 132 6.66 -3.76 -4.29
CA HIS A 132 7.04 -4.18 -2.93
C HIS A 132 5.83 -4.68 -2.13
N VAL A 133 6.12 -5.29 -0.97
CA VAL A 133 5.15 -5.54 0.10
C VAL A 133 5.66 -4.83 1.35
N ASP A 134 4.79 -4.12 2.05
CA ASP A 134 5.16 -3.20 3.12
C ASP A 134 5.88 -3.82 4.31
N GLN A 135 5.54 -5.04 4.65
CA GLN A 135 6.06 -5.69 5.85
C GLN A 135 6.44 -7.14 5.57
N THR A 136 7.57 -7.57 6.14
CA THR A 136 7.85 -9.00 6.31
C THR A 136 7.09 -9.52 7.52
N PHE A 137 6.92 -10.84 7.62
CA PHE A 137 6.32 -11.47 8.79
C PHE A 137 7.06 -11.11 10.08
N LYS A 138 8.40 -11.15 10.04
CA LYS A 138 9.25 -10.74 11.17
C LYS A 138 9.04 -9.27 11.56
N ALA A 139 8.95 -8.38 10.58
CA ALA A 139 8.69 -6.97 10.85
C ALA A 139 7.30 -6.74 11.45
N THR A 140 6.31 -7.53 11.05
CA THR A 140 4.96 -7.48 11.62
C THR A 140 4.96 -7.82 13.11
N ILE A 141 5.63 -8.90 13.51
CA ILE A 141 5.78 -9.26 14.94
C ILE A 141 6.48 -8.14 15.71
N ALA A 142 7.57 -7.58 15.17
CA ALA A 142 8.27 -6.45 15.78
C ALA A 142 7.37 -5.20 15.92
N ARG A 143 6.44 -4.98 14.98
CA ARG A 143 5.44 -3.90 15.06
C ARG A 143 4.45 -4.13 16.19
N VAL A 144 3.96 -5.36 16.39
CA VAL A 144 3.07 -5.70 17.50
C VAL A 144 3.74 -5.34 18.83
N HIS A 145 4.98 -5.80 19.06
CA HIS A 145 5.71 -5.48 20.29
C HIS A 145 6.05 -3.99 20.47
N ARG A 146 6.12 -3.22 19.39
CA ARG A 146 6.41 -1.78 19.46
C ARG A 146 5.20 -0.92 19.79
N HIS A 147 4.01 -1.33 19.34
CA HIS A 147 2.81 -0.48 19.37
C HIS A 147 1.75 -0.97 20.34
N LEU A 148 2.00 -2.05 21.04
CA LEU A 148 1.11 -2.62 22.05
C LEU A 148 1.81 -2.76 23.40
N PRO A 149 1.06 -2.74 24.51
CA PRO A 149 1.61 -3.06 25.82
C PRO A 149 2.28 -4.44 25.80
N PRO A 150 3.44 -4.61 26.48
CA PRO A 150 4.16 -5.88 26.50
C PRO A 150 3.31 -7.07 26.99
N GLU A 151 2.37 -6.83 27.90
CA GLU A 151 1.44 -7.81 28.46
C GLU A 151 0.38 -8.30 27.45
N ASP A 152 -0.05 -7.44 26.50
CA ASP A 152 -1.06 -7.77 25.49
C ASP A 152 -0.47 -8.57 24.32
N ALA A 153 0.77 -8.25 23.94
CA ALA A 153 1.36 -8.74 22.70
C ALA A 153 1.39 -10.28 22.57
N PRO A 154 1.76 -11.07 23.60
CA PRO A 154 1.77 -12.53 23.47
C PRO A 154 0.39 -13.13 23.19
N GLY A 155 -0.65 -12.65 23.87
CA GLY A 155 -2.02 -13.12 23.68
C GLY A 155 -2.57 -12.82 22.27
N LEU A 156 -2.25 -11.64 21.74
CA LEU A 156 -2.66 -11.22 20.41
C LEU A 156 -1.90 -11.95 19.29
N LEU A 157 -0.61 -12.20 19.49
CA LEU A 157 0.22 -12.96 18.54
C LEU A 157 -0.11 -14.47 18.51
N ALA A 158 -0.74 -15.01 19.54
CA ALA A 158 -1.20 -16.39 19.59
C ALA A 158 -2.48 -16.66 18.76
N LYS A 159 -3.17 -15.60 18.34
CA LYS A 159 -4.39 -15.65 17.51
C LYS A 159 -4.11 -15.13 16.10
N ARG A 160 -5.15 -15.07 15.24
CA ARG A 160 -5.02 -14.45 13.91
C ARG A 160 -4.71 -12.97 14.05
N PHE A 161 -3.70 -12.49 13.32
CA PHE A 161 -3.38 -11.07 13.18
C PHE A 161 -2.93 -10.74 11.76
N GLN A 162 -3.14 -9.49 11.37
CA GLN A 162 -2.80 -9.00 10.04
C GLN A 162 -2.19 -7.60 10.10
N ILE A 163 -1.50 -7.20 9.04
CA ILE A 163 -1.32 -5.80 8.69
C ILE A 163 -2.18 -5.50 7.46
N ILE A 164 -3.09 -4.55 7.63
CA ILE A 164 -3.96 -4.06 6.56
C ILE A 164 -3.76 -2.56 6.43
N ASN A 165 -3.48 -2.10 5.21
CA ASN A 165 -3.46 -0.69 4.90
C ASN A 165 -4.81 -0.28 4.33
N LEU A 166 -5.36 0.85 4.80
CA LEU A 166 -6.50 1.52 4.21
C LEU A 166 -6.00 2.68 3.35
N TRP A 167 -6.25 2.60 2.08
CA TRP A 167 -5.89 3.65 1.14
C TRP A 167 -7.08 4.37 0.52
N ARG A 168 -6.96 5.70 0.42
CA ARG A 168 -8.02 6.53 -0.12
C ARG A 168 -7.46 7.72 -0.90
N PRO A 169 -8.02 8.05 -2.10
CA PRO A 169 -7.81 9.36 -2.69
C PRO A 169 -8.39 10.44 -1.77
N ILE A 170 -7.72 11.57 -1.61
CA ILE A 170 -8.19 12.68 -0.76
C ILE A 170 -8.77 13.84 -1.56
N GLU A 171 -8.46 13.90 -2.84
CA GLU A 171 -8.97 14.92 -3.74
C GLU A 171 -8.96 14.40 -5.17
N ASN A 172 -9.95 14.83 -5.98
CA ASN A 172 -10.14 14.52 -7.40
C ASN A 172 -10.23 13.03 -7.73
N PRO A 173 -11.02 12.65 -8.74
CA PRO A 173 -10.88 11.33 -9.33
C PRO A 173 -9.45 11.15 -9.80
N SER A 174 -8.83 10.08 -9.40
CA SER A 174 -7.43 9.89 -9.72
C SER A 174 -7.29 9.11 -11.01
N ASP A 175 -7.26 9.81 -12.15
CA ASP A 175 -6.97 9.23 -13.47
C ASP A 175 -5.53 8.71 -13.58
N ARG A 176 -4.68 9.07 -12.60
CA ARG A 176 -3.25 8.72 -12.56
C ARG A 176 -2.92 7.71 -11.49
N LEU A 177 -3.76 6.70 -11.35
CA LEU A 177 -3.59 5.67 -10.35
C LEU A 177 -3.04 4.38 -10.91
N GLY A 178 -1.77 4.18 -10.63
CA GLY A 178 -1.28 2.88 -10.28
C GLY A 178 -1.13 2.78 -8.78
N LEU A 179 -1.52 1.66 -8.24
CA LEU A 179 -1.31 1.32 -6.84
C LEU A 179 0.17 1.38 -6.48
N TRP A 180 0.61 2.07 -5.63
CA TRP A 180 1.13 2.39 -4.33
C TRP A 180 2.63 2.27 -4.20
N ARG A 181 3.24 2.89 -3.37
CA ARG A 181 3.55 3.34 -2.05
C ARG A 181 5.06 3.49 -1.76
N TYR A 182 5.48 4.14 -0.77
CA TYR A 182 6.48 3.78 0.26
C TYR A 182 6.40 4.72 1.47
N ALA A 183 6.50 4.20 2.68
CA ALA A 183 6.84 4.98 3.86
C ALA A 183 8.02 4.34 4.54
N ILE A 184 8.84 5.17 5.13
CA ILE A 184 10.00 4.75 5.89
C ILE A 184 9.67 4.94 7.36
N SER A 185 9.63 3.85 8.10
CA SER A 185 9.81 3.84 9.54
C SER A 185 11.22 3.38 9.84
N LEU A 186 11.85 3.97 10.83
CA LEU A 186 13.09 3.48 11.41
C LEU A 186 12.95 1.97 11.71
N ALA A 187 13.79 1.13 11.09
CA ALA A 187 13.84 -0.31 11.20
C ALA A 187 12.55 -1.07 10.76
N GLY A 188 12.16 -0.94 9.50
CA GLY A 188 11.16 -1.80 8.84
C GLY A 188 11.82 -2.78 7.87
N GLU A 189 11.28 -4.00 7.76
CA GLU A 189 11.60 -4.92 6.67
C GLU A 189 10.44 -4.97 5.71
N THR A 190 10.72 -4.76 4.42
CA THR A 190 9.78 -4.89 3.32
C THR A 190 10.25 -6.00 2.39
N TYR A 191 9.33 -6.64 1.66
CA TYR A 191 9.71 -7.49 0.55
C TYR A 191 9.86 -6.63 -0.71
N GLY A 192 11.05 -6.64 -1.32
CA GLY A 192 11.21 -6.21 -2.69
C GLY A 192 10.69 -7.29 -3.64
N VAL A 193 9.90 -6.89 -4.62
CA VAL A 193 9.30 -7.83 -5.57
C VAL A 193 10.19 -7.98 -6.81
N LYS A 194 10.52 -9.22 -7.16
CA LYS A 194 11.15 -9.57 -8.44
C LYS A 194 10.08 -9.79 -9.49
N TYR A 195 10.41 -9.46 -10.74
CA TYR A 195 9.52 -9.75 -11.85
C TYR A 195 9.32 -11.26 -12.06
N ASN A 196 8.07 -11.62 -12.32
CA ASN A 196 7.69 -12.94 -12.81
C ASN A 196 6.54 -12.76 -13.80
N GLU A 197 6.62 -13.42 -14.94
CA GLU A 197 5.62 -13.32 -16.01
C GLU A 197 4.21 -13.79 -15.63
N ARG A 198 4.12 -14.62 -14.57
CA ARG A 198 2.83 -15.08 -14.02
C ARG A 198 2.13 -14.07 -13.13
N GLN A 199 2.80 -12.96 -12.78
CA GLN A 199 2.19 -11.91 -11.99
C GLN A 199 1.11 -11.21 -12.80
N ARG A 200 -0.05 -11.02 -12.19
CA ARG A 200 -1.13 -10.20 -12.73
C ARG A 200 -1.15 -8.87 -11.98
N TRP A 201 -1.09 -7.78 -12.72
CA TRP A 201 -1.13 -6.43 -12.18
C TRP A 201 -2.45 -5.76 -12.53
N GLY A 202 -3.03 -5.08 -11.56
CA GLY A 202 -4.29 -4.42 -11.75
C GLY A 202 -4.39 -3.08 -11.02
N TYR A 203 -5.37 -2.29 -11.40
CA TYR A 203 -5.69 -1.02 -10.78
C TYR A 203 -7.19 -0.76 -10.83
N PHE A 204 -7.65 0.17 -10.03
CA PHE A 204 -9.00 0.69 -10.09
C PHE A 204 -8.97 2.07 -10.72
N LYS A 205 -9.41 2.15 -11.99
CA LYS A 205 -9.41 3.43 -12.71
C LYS A 205 -10.37 4.43 -12.05
N ASP A 206 -10.01 5.71 -12.07
CA ASP A 206 -10.86 6.84 -11.64
C ASP A 206 -11.42 6.67 -10.21
N MET A 207 -10.57 6.27 -9.25
CA MET A 207 -10.98 6.17 -7.85
C MET A 207 -11.33 7.53 -7.27
N ARG A 208 -12.49 7.61 -6.62
CA ARG A 208 -13.04 8.83 -6.02
C ARG A 208 -12.76 8.86 -4.50
N PRO A 209 -12.87 10.05 -3.86
CA PRO A 209 -12.69 10.18 -2.41
C PRO A 209 -13.70 9.37 -1.56
N ASP A 210 -14.85 8.97 -2.12
CA ASP A 210 -15.81 8.08 -1.47
C ASP A 210 -15.49 6.59 -1.65
N GLU A 211 -14.32 6.28 -2.22
CA GLU A 211 -13.80 4.93 -2.40
C GLU A 211 -12.47 4.73 -1.67
N PHE A 212 -12.22 3.52 -1.22
CA PHE A 212 -10.92 3.13 -0.69
C PHE A 212 -10.60 1.66 -1.00
N VAL A 213 -9.32 1.33 -0.93
CA VAL A 213 -8.84 -0.04 -1.04
C VAL A 213 -8.24 -0.47 0.30
N LEU A 214 -8.64 -1.63 0.78
CA LEU A 214 -7.91 -2.36 1.82
C LEU A 214 -6.85 -3.22 1.15
N ILE A 215 -5.62 -3.17 1.66
CA ILE A 215 -4.47 -3.90 1.13
C ILE A 215 -3.83 -4.70 2.26
N LYS A 216 -3.82 -6.02 2.12
CA LYS A 216 -3.17 -6.91 3.06
C LYS A 216 -1.66 -6.86 2.84
N CYS A 217 -0.93 -6.46 3.87
CA CYS A 217 0.53 -6.40 3.86
C CYS A 217 1.17 -7.52 4.65
N ASN A 218 0.39 -8.17 5.53
CA ASN A 218 0.78 -9.41 6.20
C ASN A 218 -0.45 -10.18 6.71
N GLU A 219 -0.32 -11.50 6.75
CA GLU A 219 -1.30 -12.45 7.31
C GLU A 219 -0.58 -13.45 8.22
N SER A 220 -1.15 -13.76 9.38
CA SER A 220 -0.61 -14.77 10.29
C SER A 220 -1.01 -16.20 9.94
N VAL A 221 -2.13 -16.39 9.24
CA VAL A 221 -2.56 -17.71 8.73
C VAL A 221 -1.69 -18.08 7.53
N GLN A 222 -0.85 -19.11 7.66
CA GLN A 222 0.18 -19.50 6.70
C GLN A 222 -0.10 -20.84 6.01
N ASP A 223 -1.32 -21.37 6.13
CA ASP A 223 -1.72 -22.69 5.62
C ASP A 223 -2.12 -22.72 4.13
N GLY A 224 -2.07 -21.55 3.47
CA GLY A 224 -2.44 -21.39 2.06
C GLY A 224 -3.94 -21.20 1.81
N SER A 225 -4.77 -21.15 2.84
CA SER A 225 -6.22 -20.94 2.71
C SER A 225 -6.58 -19.50 2.34
N VAL A 226 -5.70 -18.55 2.62
CA VAL A 226 -5.91 -17.13 2.35
C VAL A 226 -4.66 -16.47 1.74
N ALA A 227 -4.86 -15.36 1.02
CA ALA A 227 -3.75 -14.56 0.51
C ALA A 227 -2.93 -13.98 1.67
N LEU A 228 -1.61 -14.17 1.61
CA LEU A 228 -0.69 -13.74 2.67
C LEU A 228 -0.44 -12.23 2.65
N TYR A 229 -0.35 -11.65 1.46
CA TYR A 229 -0.08 -10.23 1.21
C TYR A 229 -0.32 -9.88 -0.25
N THR A 230 -0.36 -8.59 -0.55
CA THR A 230 -0.45 -8.08 -1.94
C THR A 230 0.76 -7.22 -2.28
N PRO A 231 1.57 -7.64 -3.28
CA PRO A 231 2.54 -6.75 -3.90
C PRO A 231 1.86 -5.55 -4.54
N HIS A 232 2.46 -4.37 -4.37
CA HIS A 232 1.90 -3.15 -4.92
C HIS A 232 2.98 -2.13 -5.30
N THR A 233 2.62 -1.18 -6.19
CA THR A 233 3.52 -0.16 -6.72
C THR A 233 2.71 1.03 -7.25
N ALA A 234 3.32 2.18 -7.42
CA ALA A 234 2.78 3.24 -8.26
C ALA A 234 3.28 3.09 -9.70
N PHE A 235 2.47 3.48 -10.68
CA PHE A 235 2.86 3.57 -12.08
C PHE A 235 2.31 4.86 -12.72
N ALA A 236 2.80 5.20 -13.90
CA ALA A 236 2.23 6.25 -14.71
C ALA A 236 1.26 5.64 -15.73
N ASP A 237 -0.02 5.97 -15.64
CA ASP A 237 -0.99 5.57 -16.64
C ASP A 237 -0.80 6.42 -17.92
N PRO A 238 -0.38 5.81 -19.04
CA PRO A 238 -0.12 6.54 -20.28
C PRO A 238 -1.41 7.08 -20.93
N THR A 239 -2.58 6.62 -20.50
CA THR A 239 -3.87 7.08 -21.03
C THR A 239 -4.42 8.30 -20.28
N THR A 240 -3.71 8.78 -19.26
CA THR A 240 -4.14 9.95 -18.50
C THR A 240 -4.11 11.21 -19.37
N PRO A 241 -5.23 11.95 -19.49
CA PRO A 241 -5.27 13.18 -20.28
C PRO A 241 -4.27 14.23 -19.77
N GLU A 242 -3.74 15.03 -20.69
CA GLU A 242 -2.91 16.18 -20.32
C GLU A 242 -3.73 17.18 -19.48
N GLY A 243 -3.10 17.79 -18.48
CA GLY A 243 -3.78 18.74 -17.58
C GLY A 243 -4.58 18.09 -16.45
N THR A 244 -4.72 16.77 -16.43
CA THR A 244 -5.37 16.08 -15.28
C THR A 244 -4.69 16.40 -13.96
N PRO A 245 -5.44 16.80 -12.92
CA PRO A 245 -4.88 17.08 -11.61
C PRO A 245 -4.07 15.91 -11.05
N PHE A 246 -2.99 16.22 -10.33
CA PHE A 246 -2.16 15.19 -9.76
C PHE A 246 -2.81 14.51 -8.57
N ARG A 247 -2.58 13.19 -8.49
CA ARG A 247 -3.07 12.36 -7.40
C ARG A 247 -2.63 12.86 -6.04
N GLN A 248 -3.59 12.92 -5.14
CA GLN A 248 -3.40 13.07 -3.72
C GLN A 248 -4.06 11.89 -3.01
N SER A 249 -3.43 11.33 -1.99
CA SER A 249 -3.95 10.17 -1.28
C SER A 249 -3.45 10.10 0.16
N ILE A 250 -4.26 9.49 1.03
CA ILE A 250 -3.83 9.06 2.35
C ILE A 250 -3.79 7.54 2.43
N GLU A 251 -2.82 7.04 3.16
CA GLU A 251 -2.68 5.64 3.54
C GLU A 251 -2.56 5.53 5.05
N ILE A 252 -3.45 4.77 5.67
CA ILE A 252 -3.38 4.40 7.08
C ILE A 252 -2.88 2.97 7.17
N ARG A 253 -1.91 2.72 8.06
CA ARG A 253 -1.35 1.39 8.33
C ARG A 253 -1.80 0.88 9.68
N THR A 254 -2.34 -0.33 9.70
CA THR A 254 -2.96 -0.88 10.89
C THR A 254 -2.47 -2.28 11.22
N LEU A 255 -2.39 -2.56 12.52
CA LEU A 255 -2.40 -3.90 13.09
C LEU A 255 -3.86 -4.28 13.34
N VAL A 256 -4.24 -5.45 12.88
CA VAL A 256 -5.62 -5.97 12.95
C VAL A 256 -5.59 -7.31 13.65
N PHE A 257 -6.42 -7.48 14.69
CA PHE A 257 -6.45 -8.68 15.55
C PHE A 257 -7.86 -9.25 15.64
N TYR A 258 -7.94 -10.55 15.83
CA TYR A 258 -9.17 -11.33 15.91
C TYR A 258 -9.24 -12.12 17.22
N ASP A 259 -10.46 -12.40 17.71
CA ASP A 259 -10.71 -13.21 18.91
C ASP A 259 -10.62 -14.72 18.65
#